data_c063c2e6d4a3b69d874ee21d9ee23f53
#
_entry.id   c063c2e6d4a3b69d874ee21d9ee23f53
#
_cell.length_a   1.000
_cell.length_b   1.000
_cell.length_c   1.000
_cell.angle_alpha   90.00
_cell.angle_beta   90.00
_cell.angle_gamma   90.00
#
_symmetry.space_group_name_H-M   'P 1'
#
loop_
_entity.id
_entity.type
_entity.pdbx_description
1 polymer ?
#
loop_
_entity_poly.entity_id
_entity_poly.type
_entity_poly.pdbx_seq_one_letter_code
_entity_poly.pdbx_strand_id
1 'polypeptide(L)'
;MSGETITIIGGGPSGMTLAWWLVEQGIPVTLLEREPEVPRDMRASTFHPATLDLLAPSGLSHELLARGTEVSRWQYLIHGTGETAIFDMACLADVTEFPFRLQCEQFQLTELLADRLTQHPLCDIRFGVAFVDCHQDATGVDVSVIERGREASIRCDWLLAADGAKSGVRKALEQTFDGQVFSKTSITLVIDYDFARDIPGLLGVNYVWLPNAHYSLMQLRDSWRFTYSPDQNQSVDDALTDEVARSHVAQVSATAAAAPITAKNHYTLHQRCLERFRVDRVVFFGDSAHLNSPAGGMGMNSGIHDAYCLAQHMAEVWRGADDTLLDRYDRRRRTIARDEVQRLSAKNYARHRETREAERAKIWSELQAITTDPNRHRDYLLDSSMIRSRQIEQTID
;
A
#
# COMPACT_ATOMS: atom_id res chain seq x y z
N MET A 1 -31.70 17.81 -2.63
CA MET A 1 -30.36 17.24 -2.83
C MET A 1 -29.45 18.44 -2.98
N SER A 2 -28.43 18.58 -2.13
CA SER A 2 -27.42 19.62 -2.25
C SER A 2 -26.76 19.45 -3.62
N GLY A 3 -26.58 20.53 -4.37
CA GLY A 3 -25.84 20.50 -5.62
C GLY A 3 -24.32 20.46 -5.37
N GLU A 4 -23.88 19.86 -4.28
CA GLU A 4 -22.48 19.74 -3.91
C GLU A 4 -21.73 18.86 -4.92
N THR A 5 -20.45 19.18 -5.11
CA THR A 5 -19.56 18.52 -6.06
C THR A 5 -18.28 18.03 -5.36
N ILE A 6 -17.87 16.81 -5.65
CA ILE A 6 -16.66 16.21 -5.09
C ILE A 6 -15.66 15.97 -6.21
N THR A 7 -14.44 16.49 -6.04
CA THR A 7 -13.32 16.21 -6.94
C THR A 7 -12.24 15.42 -6.21
N ILE A 8 -11.79 14.32 -6.81
CA ILE A 8 -10.71 13.47 -6.32
C ILE A 8 -9.48 13.67 -7.21
N ILE A 9 -8.32 13.96 -6.64
CA ILE A 9 -7.06 14.06 -7.37
C ILE A 9 -6.23 12.80 -7.13
N GLY A 10 -5.97 12.07 -8.21
CA GLY A 10 -5.16 10.84 -8.23
C GLY A 10 -5.98 9.57 -8.41
N GLY A 11 -5.74 8.87 -9.53
CA GLY A 11 -6.36 7.60 -9.92
C GLY A 11 -5.59 6.36 -9.45
N GLY A 12 -4.84 6.46 -8.35
CA GLY A 12 -4.22 5.30 -7.71
C GLY A 12 -5.23 4.44 -6.93
N PRO A 13 -4.77 3.34 -6.28
CA PRO A 13 -5.65 2.41 -5.58
C PRO A 13 -6.59 3.09 -4.59
N SER A 14 -6.08 4.04 -3.80
CA SER A 14 -6.88 4.76 -2.79
C SER A 14 -7.93 5.66 -3.43
N GLY A 15 -7.54 6.46 -4.46
CA GLY A 15 -8.47 7.39 -5.11
C GLY A 15 -9.58 6.68 -5.87
N MET A 16 -9.25 5.64 -6.65
CA MET A 16 -10.26 4.86 -7.38
C MET A 16 -11.18 4.09 -6.43
N THR A 17 -10.64 3.55 -5.32
CA THR A 17 -11.46 2.85 -4.33
C THR A 17 -12.42 3.82 -3.61
N LEU A 18 -11.96 5.03 -3.28
CA LEU A 18 -12.84 6.07 -2.73
C LEU A 18 -13.94 6.44 -3.72
N ALA A 19 -13.58 6.71 -4.99
CA ALA A 19 -14.55 7.04 -6.03
C ALA A 19 -15.62 5.95 -6.15
N TRP A 20 -15.19 4.68 -6.18
CA TRP A 20 -16.10 3.53 -6.25
C TRP A 20 -17.08 3.51 -5.07
N TRP A 21 -16.61 3.63 -3.83
CA TRP A 21 -17.50 3.60 -2.67
C TRP A 21 -18.43 4.82 -2.57
N LEU A 22 -18.03 5.98 -3.09
CA LEU A 22 -18.91 7.15 -3.14
C LEU A 22 -20.03 6.97 -4.17
N VAL A 23 -19.71 6.51 -5.39
CA VAL A 23 -20.75 6.31 -6.42
C VAL A 23 -21.70 5.17 -6.07
N GLU A 24 -21.24 4.12 -5.40
CA GLU A 24 -22.09 3.05 -4.86
C GLU A 24 -23.08 3.56 -3.79
N GLN A 25 -22.77 4.69 -3.14
CA GLN A 25 -23.65 5.37 -2.19
C GLN A 25 -24.51 6.45 -2.83
N GLY A 26 -24.48 6.57 -4.18
CA GLY A 26 -25.26 7.53 -4.94
C GLY A 26 -24.66 8.94 -4.97
N ILE A 27 -23.37 9.10 -4.66
CA ILE A 27 -22.67 10.39 -4.61
C ILE A 27 -21.88 10.58 -5.90
N PRO A 28 -22.18 11.62 -6.70
CA PRO A 28 -21.44 11.90 -7.92
C PRO A 28 -20.04 12.41 -7.61
N VAL A 29 -19.03 11.94 -8.38
CA VAL A 29 -17.64 12.33 -8.23
C VAL A 29 -16.98 12.63 -9.58
N THR A 30 -16.04 13.59 -9.57
CA THR A 30 -15.06 13.77 -10.64
C THR A 30 -13.72 13.26 -10.15
N LEU A 31 -13.10 12.31 -10.87
CA LEU A 31 -11.77 11.79 -10.56
C LEU A 31 -10.78 12.20 -11.65
N LEU A 32 -9.71 12.86 -11.26
CA LEU A 32 -8.68 13.39 -12.15
C LEU A 32 -7.37 12.59 -11.95
N GLU A 33 -6.87 11.99 -13.03
CA GLU A 33 -5.59 11.29 -13.05
C GLU A 33 -4.68 11.91 -14.12
N ARG A 34 -3.43 12.20 -13.74
CA ARG A 34 -2.46 12.85 -14.64
C ARG A 34 -1.93 11.92 -15.75
N GLU A 35 -1.84 10.62 -15.47
CA GLU A 35 -1.40 9.65 -16.46
C GLU A 35 -2.52 9.43 -17.50
N PRO A 36 -2.18 9.14 -18.77
CA PRO A 36 -3.18 8.96 -19.82
C PRO A 36 -3.99 7.67 -19.69
N GLU A 37 -3.54 6.74 -18.89
CA GLU A 37 -4.17 5.45 -18.60
C GLU A 37 -3.72 4.92 -17.23
N VAL A 38 -4.27 3.81 -16.78
CA VAL A 38 -3.85 3.17 -15.51
C VAL A 38 -2.39 2.72 -15.60
N PRO A 39 -1.49 3.24 -14.73
CA PRO A 39 -0.09 2.83 -14.76
C PRO A 39 0.08 1.37 -14.30
N ARG A 40 0.72 0.55 -15.13
CA ARG A 40 1.07 -0.84 -14.81
C ARG A 40 2.43 -0.95 -14.14
N ASP A 41 2.67 -0.14 -13.14
CA ASP A 41 3.93 -0.18 -12.42
C ASP A 41 3.93 -1.23 -11.28
N MET A 42 5.12 -1.73 -10.97
CA MET A 42 5.34 -2.81 -10.01
C MET A 42 5.51 -2.28 -8.57
N ARG A 43 4.58 -1.45 -8.09
CA ARG A 43 4.65 -0.88 -6.73
C ARG A 43 4.22 -1.88 -5.67
N ALA A 44 2.99 -1.83 -5.20
CA ALA A 44 2.46 -2.78 -4.22
C ALA A 44 1.91 -4.04 -4.89
N SER A 45 2.00 -5.17 -4.19
CA SER A 45 1.48 -6.45 -4.69
C SER A 45 0.91 -7.35 -3.60
N THR A 46 0.63 -6.81 -2.42
CA THR A 46 0.08 -7.61 -1.31
C THR A 46 -1.20 -6.98 -0.82
N PHE A 47 -2.31 -7.72 -0.89
CA PHE A 47 -3.55 -7.40 -0.20
C PHE A 47 -3.64 -8.21 1.09
N HIS A 48 -3.92 -7.51 2.18
CA HIS A 48 -4.11 -8.13 3.49
C HIS A 48 -5.56 -8.55 3.72
N PRO A 49 -5.82 -9.52 4.62
CA PRO A 49 -7.17 -9.97 4.98
C PRO A 49 -8.17 -8.84 5.19
N ALA A 50 -7.83 -7.90 6.06
CA ALA A 50 -8.73 -6.78 6.38
C ALA A 50 -9.08 -5.90 5.17
N THR A 51 -8.20 -5.80 4.18
CA THR A 51 -8.47 -5.07 2.94
C THR A 51 -9.37 -5.87 2.01
N LEU A 52 -9.15 -7.19 1.92
CA LEU A 52 -10.02 -8.07 1.14
C LEU A 52 -11.44 -8.09 1.72
N ASP A 53 -11.59 -8.12 3.05
CA ASP A 53 -12.91 -8.01 3.70
C ASP A 53 -13.63 -6.70 3.33
N LEU A 54 -12.91 -5.57 3.19
CA LEU A 54 -13.49 -4.29 2.77
C LEU A 54 -13.94 -4.28 1.31
N LEU A 55 -13.20 -4.95 0.44
CA LEU A 55 -13.47 -5.00 -0.99
C LEU A 55 -14.52 -6.09 -1.37
N ALA A 56 -14.77 -7.05 -0.48
CA ALA A 56 -15.65 -8.18 -0.72
C ALA A 56 -17.12 -7.81 -1.02
N PRO A 57 -17.75 -6.86 -0.30
CA PRO A 57 -19.15 -6.48 -0.59
C PRO A 57 -19.36 -5.96 -2.01
N SER A 58 -18.33 -5.35 -2.63
CA SER A 58 -18.35 -4.90 -4.02
C SER A 58 -17.98 -5.99 -5.04
N GLY A 59 -17.70 -7.22 -4.59
CA GLY A 59 -17.21 -8.32 -5.42
C GLY A 59 -15.75 -8.20 -5.88
N LEU A 60 -15.06 -7.11 -5.56
CA LEU A 60 -13.70 -6.82 -6.00
C LEU A 60 -12.68 -7.85 -5.47
N SER A 61 -12.86 -8.34 -4.25
CA SER A 61 -11.97 -9.36 -3.69
C SER A 61 -11.98 -10.65 -4.52
N HIS A 62 -13.15 -11.12 -4.93
CA HIS A 62 -13.28 -12.34 -5.74
C HIS A 62 -12.65 -12.17 -7.13
N GLU A 63 -12.79 -10.99 -7.75
CA GLU A 63 -12.14 -10.71 -9.04
C GLU A 63 -10.61 -10.62 -8.90
N LEU A 64 -10.10 -10.08 -7.79
CA LEU A 64 -8.67 -10.04 -7.50
C LEU A 64 -8.10 -11.45 -7.21
N LEU A 65 -8.85 -12.32 -6.52
CA LEU A 65 -8.46 -13.71 -6.29
C LEU A 65 -8.20 -14.45 -7.61
N ALA A 66 -9.03 -14.21 -8.62
CA ALA A 66 -8.86 -14.80 -9.95
C ALA A 66 -7.60 -14.31 -10.68
N ARG A 67 -7.00 -13.21 -10.23
CA ARG A 67 -5.83 -12.54 -10.86
C ARG A 67 -4.54 -12.71 -10.07
N GLY A 68 -4.62 -13.07 -8.79
CA GLY A 68 -3.48 -13.16 -7.88
C GLY A 68 -3.19 -14.57 -7.41
N THR A 69 -2.29 -14.66 -6.43
CA THR A 69 -1.90 -15.90 -5.76
C THR A 69 -2.20 -15.81 -4.27
N GLU A 70 -2.97 -16.75 -3.75
CA GLU A 70 -3.26 -16.86 -2.32
C GLU A 70 -2.05 -17.42 -1.56
N VAL A 71 -1.67 -16.74 -0.50
CA VAL A 71 -0.57 -17.13 0.39
C VAL A 71 -1.09 -17.24 1.82
N SER A 72 -1.55 -18.42 2.20
CA SER A 72 -2.05 -18.72 3.55
C SER A 72 -0.94 -18.88 4.59
N ARG A 73 0.28 -19.17 4.15
CA ARG A 73 1.47 -19.34 5.00
C ARG A 73 2.63 -18.53 4.47
N TRP A 74 3.33 -17.82 5.35
CA TRP A 74 4.55 -17.07 5.04
C TRP A 74 5.59 -17.26 6.13
N GLN A 75 6.85 -16.91 5.86
CA GLN A 75 7.92 -17.27 6.79
C GLN A 75 9.07 -16.27 6.84
N TYR A 76 9.81 -16.33 7.96
CA TYR A 76 11.21 -15.99 8.02
C TYR A 76 12.04 -17.26 7.81
N LEU A 77 13.13 -17.15 7.07
CA LEU A 77 14.01 -18.27 6.70
C LEU A 77 15.47 -17.86 6.89
N ILE A 78 16.28 -18.70 7.52
CA ILE A 78 17.74 -18.57 7.53
C ILE A 78 18.29 -19.39 6.38
N HIS A 79 18.84 -18.70 5.38
CA HIS A 79 19.40 -19.34 4.21
C HIS A 79 20.63 -20.16 4.59
N GLY A 80 20.72 -21.39 4.11
CA GLY A 80 21.83 -22.31 4.37
C GLY A 80 21.59 -23.28 5.54
N THR A 81 20.93 -22.87 6.63
CA THR A 81 20.56 -23.82 7.71
C THR A 81 19.18 -24.44 7.46
N GLY A 82 18.31 -23.76 6.72
CA GLY A 82 16.93 -24.18 6.49
C GLY A 82 16.01 -23.95 7.70
N GLU A 83 16.48 -23.27 8.74
CA GLU A 83 15.64 -22.91 9.89
C GLU A 83 14.55 -21.92 9.47
N THR A 84 13.31 -22.18 9.92
CA THR A 84 12.14 -21.38 9.57
C THR A 84 11.31 -20.97 10.77
N ALA A 85 10.69 -19.79 10.69
CA ALA A 85 9.60 -19.37 11.55
C ALA A 85 8.37 -19.12 10.65
N ILE A 86 7.43 -20.07 10.69
CA ILE A 86 6.29 -20.09 9.78
C ILE A 86 5.07 -19.46 10.45
N PHE A 87 4.41 -18.57 9.74
CA PHE A 87 3.19 -17.92 10.12
C PHE A 87 2.02 -18.48 9.29
N ASP A 88 1.15 -19.23 9.94
CA ASP A 88 -0.02 -19.86 9.34
C ASP A 88 -1.27 -19.01 9.65
N MET A 89 -1.86 -18.45 8.62
CA MET A 89 -2.98 -17.53 8.75
C MET A 89 -4.33 -18.24 8.96
N ALA A 90 -4.40 -19.56 8.90
CA ALA A 90 -5.62 -20.33 9.14
C ALA A 90 -6.24 -20.05 10.52
N CYS A 91 -5.42 -19.64 11.51
CA CYS A 91 -5.91 -19.25 12.83
C CYS A 91 -6.77 -17.98 12.85
N LEU A 92 -6.91 -17.27 11.72
CA LEU A 92 -7.77 -16.09 11.55
C LEU A 92 -9.12 -16.38 10.89
N ALA A 93 -9.42 -17.62 10.55
CA ALA A 93 -10.63 -18.01 9.80
C ALA A 93 -11.96 -17.69 10.52
N ASP A 94 -11.93 -17.40 11.81
CA ASP A 94 -13.09 -16.97 12.61
C ASP A 94 -13.36 -15.46 12.56
N VAL A 95 -12.41 -14.66 12.04
CA VAL A 95 -12.48 -13.19 12.02
C VAL A 95 -12.32 -12.56 10.63
N THR A 96 -12.09 -13.35 9.59
CA THR A 96 -12.00 -12.93 8.19
C THR A 96 -12.38 -14.06 7.24
N GLU A 97 -13.01 -13.72 6.13
CA GLU A 97 -13.27 -14.67 5.02
C GLU A 97 -11.99 -14.98 4.21
N PHE A 98 -10.92 -14.19 4.38
CA PHE A 98 -9.67 -14.26 3.62
C PHE A 98 -8.47 -14.50 4.55
N PRO A 99 -8.33 -15.69 5.19
CA PRO A 99 -7.23 -15.98 6.11
C PRO A 99 -5.92 -16.26 5.35
N PHE A 100 -5.53 -15.33 4.45
CA PHE A 100 -4.33 -15.38 3.63
C PHE A 100 -3.93 -13.97 3.16
N ARG A 101 -2.72 -13.82 2.65
CA ARG A 101 -2.30 -12.66 1.86
C ARG A 101 -2.55 -12.96 0.39
N LEU A 102 -3.21 -12.07 -0.33
CA LEU A 102 -3.29 -12.18 -1.77
C LEU A 102 -2.11 -11.42 -2.40
N GLN A 103 -1.27 -12.14 -3.14
CA GLN A 103 -0.22 -11.54 -3.95
C GLN A 103 -0.80 -11.24 -5.33
N CYS A 104 -1.08 -9.98 -5.55
CA CYS A 104 -1.67 -9.45 -6.77
C CYS A 104 -1.20 -8.00 -6.95
N GLU A 105 -0.72 -7.63 -8.12
CA GLU A 105 -0.21 -6.30 -8.37
C GLU A 105 -1.32 -5.24 -8.24
N GLN A 106 -0.98 -4.10 -7.67
CA GLN A 106 -1.96 -3.03 -7.40
C GLN A 106 -2.72 -2.57 -8.64
N PHE A 107 -2.09 -2.59 -9.82
CA PHE A 107 -2.72 -2.15 -11.06
C PHE A 107 -3.92 -3.04 -11.44
N GLN A 108 -3.96 -4.29 -10.99
CA GLN A 108 -5.11 -5.17 -11.21
C GLN A 108 -6.38 -4.63 -10.53
N LEU A 109 -6.25 -4.05 -9.32
CA LEU A 109 -7.36 -3.38 -8.66
C LEU A 109 -7.74 -2.08 -9.38
N THR A 110 -6.75 -1.27 -9.75
CA THR A 110 -7.02 0.02 -10.40
C THR A 110 -7.62 -0.14 -11.80
N GLU A 111 -7.22 -1.15 -12.57
CA GLU A 111 -7.86 -1.49 -13.85
C GLU A 111 -9.32 -1.91 -13.66
N LEU A 112 -9.60 -2.84 -12.73
CA LEU A 112 -10.97 -3.24 -12.40
C LEU A 112 -11.86 -2.06 -12.04
N LEU A 113 -11.33 -1.16 -11.19
CA LEU A 113 -12.07 0.02 -10.77
C LEU A 113 -12.22 1.04 -11.90
N ALA A 114 -11.19 1.26 -12.72
CA ALA A 114 -11.26 2.16 -13.87
C ALA A 114 -12.35 1.71 -14.86
N ASP A 115 -12.42 0.42 -15.18
CA ASP A 115 -13.44 -0.16 -16.06
C ASP A 115 -14.85 0.07 -15.50
N ARG A 116 -15.05 -0.14 -14.20
CA ARG A 116 -16.33 0.06 -13.54
C ARG A 116 -16.72 1.53 -13.45
N LEU A 117 -15.77 2.39 -13.04
CA LEU A 117 -15.99 3.84 -12.87
C LEU A 117 -16.27 4.54 -14.20
N THR A 118 -15.59 4.15 -15.29
CA THR A 118 -15.81 4.70 -16.62
C THR A 118 -17.25 4.43 -17.13
N GLN A 119 -17.85 3.34 -16.69
CA GLN A 119 -19.21 2.96 -17.06
C GLN A 119 -20.27 3.48 -16.07
N HIS A 120 -19.85 4.02 -14.93
CA HIS A 120 -20.78 4.42 -13.87
C HIS A 120 -21.32 5.85 -14.11
N PRO A 121 -22.65 6.05 -14.16
CA PRO A 121 -23.25 7.34 -14.52
C PRO A 121 -22.97 8.48 -13.55
N LEU A 122 -22.54 8.18 -12.33
CA LEU A 122 -22.18 9.16 -11.29
C LEU A 122 -20.67 9.43 -11.21
N CYS A 123 -19.85 8.86 -12.11
CA CYS A 123 -18.42 9.11 -12.14
C CYS A 123 -17.98 9.79 -13.43
N ASP A 124 -17.33 10.93 -13.30
CA ASP A 124 -16.58 11.58 -14.38
C ASP A 124 -15.08 11.32 -14.15
N ILE A 125 -14.58 10.20 -14.67
CA ILE A 125 -13.15 9.88 -14.58
C ILE A 125 -12.42 10.46 -15.79
N ARG A 126 -11.38 11.27 -15.53
CA ARG A 126 -10.57 11.96 -16.55
C ARG A 126 -9.11 11.62 -16.40
N PHE A 127 -8.59 10.86 -17.37
CA PHE A 127 -7.17 10.59 -17.51
C PHE A 127 -6.47 11.69 -18.30
N GLY A 128 -5.15 11.88 -18.09
CA GLY A 128 -4.35 12.91 -18.73
C GLY A 128 -4.65 14.32 -18.20
N VAL A 129 -5.22 14.44 -17.00
CA VAL A 129 -5.53 15.70 -16.33
C VAL A 129 -4.61 15.87 -15.12
N ALA A 130 -3.66 16.80 -15.22
CA ALA A 130 -2.67 17.06 -14.18
C ALA A 130 -3.11 18.21 -13.28
N PHE A 131 -3.14 17.97 -11.96
CA PHE A 131 -3.30 19.02 -10.96
C PHE A 131 -2.12 20.02 -11.02
N VAL A 132 -2.42 21.31 -10.90
CA VAL A 132 -1.43 22.39 -10.88
C VAL A 132 -1.46 23.11 -9.53
N ASP A 133 -2.63 23.62 -9.13
CA ASP A 133 -2.80 24.42 -7.92
C ASP A 133 -4.25 24.33 -7.40
N CYS A 134 -4.49 24.76 -6.17
CA CYS A 134 -5.84 24.94 -5.65
C CYS A 134 -5.94 26.13 -4.69
N HIS A 135 -7.10 26.77 -4.71
CA HIS A 135 -7.46 27.81 -3.77
C HIS A 135 -8.83 27.49 -3.16
N GLN A 136 -8.96 27.59 -1.84
CA GLN A 136 -10.22 27.33 -1.15
C GLN A 136 -10.77 28.56 -0.46
N ASP A 137 -12.09 28.63 -0.38
CA ASP A 137 -12.84 29.62 0.37
C ASP A 137 -13.95 28.98 1.21
N ALA A 138 -14.80 29.76 1.86
CA ALA A 138 -15.88 29.23 2.69
C ALA A 138 -16.91 28.39 1.91
N THR A 139 -16.95 28.48 0.57
CA THR A 139 -17.97 27.84 -0.27
C THR A 139 -17.44 26.69 -1.11
N GLY A 140 -16.12 26.51 -1.24
CA GLY A 140 -15.56 25.41 -2.04
C GLY A 140 -14.09 25.59 -2.36
N VAL A 141 -13.63 24.83 -3.36
CA VAL A 141 -12.24 24.79 -3.81
C VAL A 141 -12.18 25.03 -5.32
N ASP A 142 -11.40 26.00 -5.76
CA ASP A 142 -11.02 26.20 -7.15
C ASP A 142 -9.76 25.39 -7.44
N VAL A 143 -9.83 24.46 -8.37
CA VAL A 143 -8.74 23.54 -8.73
C VAL A 143 -8.24 23.89 -10.12
N SER A 144 -6.99 24.32 -10.23
CA SER A 144 -6.31 24.55 -11.50
C SER A 144 -5.69 23.26 -12.02
N VAL A 145 -5.95 22.93 -13.26
CA VAL A 145 -5.47 21.70 -13.89
C VAL A 145 -4.90 21.98 -15.29
N ILE A 146 -4.06 21.07 -15.79
CA ILE A 146 -3.69 21.01 -17.20
C ILE A 146 -4.41 19.80 -17.81
N GLU A 147 -5.29 20.07 -18.78
CA GLU A 147 -5.99 19.07 -19.57
C GLU A 147 -5.64 19.24 -21.05
N ARG A 148 -5.13 18.19 -21.70
CA ARG A 148 -4.71 18.23 -23.13
C ARG A 148 -3.76 19.39 -23.44
N GLY A 149 -2.84 19.71 -22.51
CA GLY A 149 -1.85 20.78 -22.64
C GLY A 149 -2.40 22.20 -22.47
N ARG A 150 -3.63 22.37 -21.98
CA ARG A 150 -4.27 23.66 -21.71
C ARG A 150 -4.64 23.78 -20.24
N GLU A 151 -4.49 24.98 -19.72
CA GLU A 151 -4.99 25.30 -18.38
C GLU A 151 -6.52 25.32 -18.37
N ALA A 152 -7.08 24.74 -17.32
CA ALA A 152 -8.51 24.77 -17.02
C ALA A 152 -8.72 24.90 -15.50
N SER A 153 -9.91 25.32 -15.10
CA SER A 153 -10.30 25.40 -13.69
C SER A 153 -11.57 24.60 -13.46
N ILE A 154 -11.60 23.91 -12.31
CA ILE A 154 -12.73 23.11 -11.84
C ILE A 154 -13.09 23.61 -10.46
N ARG A 155 -14.36 24.01 -10.26
CA ARG A 155 -14.89 24.35 -8.93
C ARG A 155 -15.53 23.12 -8.32
N CYS A 156 -15.20 22.82 -7.05
CA CYS A 156 -15.85 21.78 -6.27
C CYS A 156 -16.10 22.23 -4.83
N ASP A 157 -17.02 21.58 -4.14
CA ASP A 157 -17.30 21.83 -2.73
C ASP A 157 -16.28 21.12 -1.83
N TRP A 158 -15.83 19.95 -2.27
CA TRP A 158 -14.81 19.13 -1.57
C TRP A 158 -13.73 18.65 -2.52
N LEU A 159 -12.47 18.84 -2.12
CA LEU A 159 -11.31 18.31 -2.80
C LEU A 159 -10.70 17.17 -1.99
N LEU A 160 -10.67 15.96 -2.55
CA LEU A 160 -10.15 14.77 -1.91
C LEU A 160 -8.82 14.37 -2.55
N ALA A 161 -7.72 14.52 -1.81
CA ALA A 161 -6.38 14.40 -2.34
C ALA A 161 -5.82 12.99 -2.14
N ALA A 162 -5.66 12.24 -3.24
CA ALA A 162 -5.02 10.92 -3.33
C ALA A 162 -3.84 10.92 -4.30
N ASP A 163 -3.20 12.07 -4.51
CA ASP A 163 -2.18 12.33 -5.51
C ASP A 163 -0.76 11.85 -5.10
N GLY A 164 -0.71 10.99 -4.10
CA GLY A 164 0.44 10.17 -3.77
C GLY A 164 1.58 10.89 -3.03
N ALA A 165 2.71 10.21 -2.90
CA ALA A 165 3.84 10.62 -2.08
C ALA A 165 4.40 12.02 -2.43
N LYS A 166 4.30 12.43 -3.70
CA LYS A 166 4.77 13.72 -4.19
C LYS A 166 3.65 14.76 -4.30
N SER A 167 2.54 14.58 -3.57
CA SER A 167 1.31 15.35 -3.63
C SER A 167 1.51 16.82 -3.97
N GLY A 168 0.89 17.25 -5.08
CA GLY A 168 0.79 18.64 -5.50
C GLY A 168 -0.17 19.43 -4.61
N VAL A 169 -1.30 18.80 -4.25
CA VAL A 169 -2.32 19.41 -3.36
C VAL A 169 -1.71 19.77 -2.01
N ARG A 170 -0.92 18.83 -1.42
CA ARG A 170 -0.22 19.11 -0.16
C ARG A 170 0.73 20.29 -0.24
N LYS A 171 1.44 20.42 -1.36
CA LYS A 171 2.38 21.53 -1.59
C LYS A 171 1.66 22.84 -1.83
N ALA A 172 0.57 22.85 -2.62
CA ALA A 172 -0.24 24.04 -2.89
C ALA A 172 -0.82 24.63 -1.59
N LEU A 173 -1.18 23.77 -0.63
CA LEU A 173 -1.67 24.18 0.69
C LEU A 173 -0.54 24.35 1.73
N GLU A 174 0.73 24.33 1.31
CA GLU A 174 1.91 24.52 2.18
C GLU A 174 1.94 23.57 3.40
N GLN A 175 1.32 22.39 3.27
CA GLN A 175 1.28 21.44 4.38
C GLN A 175 2.63 20.77 4.59
N THR A 176 3.14 20.83 5.82
CA THR A 176 4.37 20.14 6.21
C THR A 176 4.17 18.62 6.18
N PHE A 177 5.18 17.90 5.71
CA PHE A 177 5.15 16.45 5.63
C PHE A 177 6.28 15.88 6.46
N ASP A 178 6.11 15.93 7.77
CA ASP A 178 7.14 15.61 8.73
C ASP A 178 7.43 14.11 8.82
N GLY A 179 8.67 13.80 9.15
CA GLY A 179 9.11 12.42 9.31
C GLY A 179 10.56 12.21 8.93
N GLN A 180 10.90 10.95 8.66
CA GLN A 180 12.26 10.54 8.35
C GLN A 180 12.37 9.86 7.00
N VAL A 181 13.56 9.99 6.42
CA VAL A 181 13.97 9.21 5.25
C VAL A 181 14.87 8.08 5.76
N PHE A 182 14.56 6.85 5.41
CA PHE A 182 15.45 5.74 5.71
C PHE A 182 16.66 5.78 4.80
N SER A 183 17.84 5.57 5.35
CA SER A 183 19.11 5.70 4.66
C SER A 183 19.36 4.66 3.57
N LYS A 184 18.54 3.62 3.50
CA LYS A 184 18.77 2.49 2.58
C LYS A 184 17.62 2.34 1.59
N THR A 185 17.95 2.29 0.32
CA THR A 185 17.05 1.96 -0.79
C THR A 185 16.77 0.45 -0.83
N SER A 186 15.64 0.05 -1.37
CA SER A 186 15.34 -1.33 -1.76
C SER A 186 15.30 -1.42 -3.27
N ILE A 187 15.95 -2.44 -3.82
CA ILE A 187 15.84 -2.83 -5.23
C ILE A 187 14.90 -4.02 -5.31
N THR A 188 13.98 -3.97 -6.25
CA THR A 188 13.04 -5.06 -6.50
C THR A 188 13.14 -5.48 -7.96
N LEU A 189 13.28 -6.77 -8.16
CA LEU A 189 13.32 -7.44 -9.48
C LEU A 189 12.08 -8.31 -9.61
N VAL A 190 11.54 -8.44 -10.80
CA VAL A 190 10.60 -9.48 -11.17
C VAL A 190 11.34 -10.46 -12.06
N ILE A 191 11.35 -11.72 -11.66
CA ILE A 191 12.16 -12.77 -12.29
C ILE A 191 11.23 -13.89 -12.73
N ASP A 192 11.34 -14.26 -14.00
CA ASP A 192 10.62 -15.39 -14.58
C ASP A 192 11.36 -16.69 -14.26
N TYR A 193 11.27 -17.10 -12.98
CA TYR A 193 11.88 -18.31 -12.46
C TYR A 193 11.19 -18.76 -11.17
N ASP A 194 10.97 -20.06 -11.06
CA ASP A 194 10.43 -20.65 -9.84
C ASP A 194 11.56 -20.97 -8.84
N PHE A 195 11.77 -20.08 -7.88
CA PHE A 195 12.78 -20.23 -6.82
C PHE A 195 12.55 -21.44 -5.91
N ALA A 196 11.35 -22.02 -5.86
CA ALA A 196 11.07 -23.20 -5.07
C ALA A 196 11.84 -24.45 -5.56
N ARG A 197 12.35 -24.41 -6.80
CA ARG A 197 13.21 -25.46 -7.37
C ARG A 197 14.57 -25.56 -6.66
N ASP A 198 15.10 -24.40 -6.23
CA ASP A 198 16.45 -24.32 -5.66
C ASP A 198 16.44 -24.15 -4.14
N ILE A 199 15.34 -23.69 -3.56
CA ILE A 199 15.22 -23.45 -2.12
C ILE A 199 14.12 -24.34 -1.54
N PRO A 200 14.49 -25.49 -0.93
CA PRO A 200 13.52 -26.38 -0.32
C PRO A 200 12.72 -25.70 0.79
N GLY A 201 11.40 -25.93 0.80
CA GLY A 201 10.49 -25.36 1.81
C GLY A 201 10.15 -23.89 1.62
N LEU A 202 10.46 -23.29 0.45
CA LEU A 202 10.05 -21.94 0.12
C LEU A 202 8.52 -21.84 0.09
N LEU A 203 7.97 -20.78 0.71
CA LEU A 203 6.55 -20.44 0.71
C LEU A 203 6.27 -19.29 -0.27
N GLY A 204 5.02 -18.92 -0.44
CA GLY A 204 4.66 -17.81 -1.34
C GLY A 204 5.21 -16.44 -0.90
N VAL A 205 5.48 -16.21 0.39
CA VAL A 205 6.16 -15.02 0.92
C VAL A 205 7.23 -15.42 1.91
N ASN A 206 8.45 -14.95 1.66
CA ASN A 206 9.64 -15.31 2.45
C ASN A 206 10.50 -14.08 2.75
N TYR A 207 10.81 -13.88 4.02
CA TYR A 207 11.80 -12.92 4.49
C TYR A 207 13.05 -13.72 4.87
N VAL A 208 14.14 -13.53 4.15
CA VAL A 208 15.30 -14.43 4.22
C VAL A 208 16.53 -13.69 4.71
N TRP A 209 17.24 -14.31 5.66
CA TRP A 209 18.55 -13.87 6.11
C TRP A 209 19.67 -14.72 5.51
N LEU A 210 20.64 -14.04 4.93
CA LEU A 210 21.99 -14.52 4.64
C LEU A 210 22.93 -14.10 5.79
N PRO A 211 24.13 -14.66 5.94
CA PRO A 211 25.05 -14.27 7.00
C PRO A 211 25.21 -12.75 7.18
N ASN A 212 25.44 -12.02 6.09
CA ASN A 212 25.68 -10.57 6.12
C ASN A 212 24.68 -9.76 5.26
N ALA A 213 23.62 -10.40 4.77
CA ALA A 213 22.65 -9.78 3.90
C ALA A 213 21.21 -10.24 4.22
N HIS A 214 20.26 -9.73 3.49
CA HIS A 214 18.88 -10.17 3.54
C HIS A 214 18.24 -9.97 2.18
N TYR A 215 17.22 -10.75 1.89
CA TYR A 215 16.36 -10.57 0.74
C TYR A 215 14.94 -11.01 1.07
N SER A 216 13.99 -10.63 0.23
CA SER A 216 12.65 -11.21 0.27
C SER A 216 12.29 -11.83 -1.07
N LEU A 217 11.55 -12.93 -1.02
CA LEU A 217 10.98 -13.59 -2.17
C LEU A 217 9.46 -13.66 -2.01
N MET A 218 8.75 -13.14 -3.00
CA MET A 218 7.29 -13.16 -3.04
C MET A 218 6.83 -13.75 -4.36
N GLN A 219 6.04 -14.79 -4.28
CA GLN A 219 5.45 -15.44 -5.44
C GLN A 219 4.33 -14.55 -5.99
N LEU A 220 4.42 -14.20 -7.24
CA LEU A 220 3.33 -13.69 -8.06
C LEU A 220 2.73 -14.84 -8.86
N ARG A 221 1.71 -14.58 -9.68
CA ARG A 221 1.03 -15.63 -10.43
C ARG A 221 1.97 -16.43 -11.34
N ASP A 222 2.79 -15.73 -12.13
CA ASP A 222 3.63 -16.34 -13.17
C ASP A 222 5.13 -16.02 -13.00
N SER A 223 5.51 -15.41 -11.88
CA SER A 223 6.87 -14.94 -11.62
C SER A 223 7.17 -14.80 -10.13
N TRP A 224 8.39 -14.45 -9.80
CA TRP A 224 8.78 -14.14 -8.43
C TRP A 224 9.35 -12.73 -8.32
N ARG A 225 8.99 -12.08 -7.23
CA ARG A 225 9.52 -10.79 -6.83
C ARG A 225 10.68 -10.99 -5.86
N PHE A 226 11.88 -10.64 -6.31
CA PHE A 226 13.09 -10.67 -5.49
C PHE A 226 13.43 -9.25 -5.05
N THR A 227 13.53 -9.03 -3.74
CA THR A 227 13.86 -7.70 -3.19
C THR A 227 15.11 -7.79 -2.32
N TYR A 228 16.07 -6.90 -2.56
CA TYR A 228 17.31 -6.80 -1.81
C TYR A 228 17.68 -5.34 -1.51
N SER A 229 18.69 -5.13 -0.67
CA SER A 229 19.28 -3.80 -0.45
C SER A 229 20.60 -3.70 -1.18
N PRO A 230 20.89 -2.55 -1.83
CA PRO A 230 22.23 -2.29 -2.36
C PRO A 230 23.31 -2.39 -1.28
N ASP A 231 24.52 -2.73 -1.68
CA ASP A 231 25.69 -2.72 -0.80
C ASP A 231 25.98 -1.31 -0.30
N GLN A 232 26.75 -1.20 0.80
CA GLN A 232 27.20 0.10 1.31
C GLN A 232 28.00 0.84 0.23
N ASN A 233 27.65 2.08 -0.01
CA ASN A 233 28.28 2.97 -1.02
C ASN A 233 27.95 2.65 -2.50
N GLN A 234 27.07 1.70 -2.79
CA GLN A 234 26.59 1.45 -4.14
C GLN A 234 25.50 2.47 -4.52
N SER A 235 25.63 3.09 -5.69
CA SER A 235 24.57 3.96 -6.21
C SER A 235 23.33 3.15 -6.60
N VAL A 236 22.17 3.82 -6.66
CA VAL A 236 20.92 3.19 -7.13
C VAL A 236 21.05 2.76 -8.59
N ASP A 237 21.68 3.58 -9.40
CA ASP A 237 21.87 3.30 -10.84
C ASP A 237 22.77 2.08 -11.05
N ASP A 238 23.88 1.96 -10.29
CA ASP A 238 24.72 0.78 -10.32
C ASP A 238 23.96 -0.48 -9.87
N ALA A 239 23.18 -0.37 -8.77
CA ALA A 239 22.40 -1.48 -8.25
C ALA A 239 21.31 -1.98 -9.21
N LEU A 240 20.86 -1.15 -10.15
CA LEU A 240 19.86 -1.50 -11.17
C LEU A 240 20.49 -2.09 -12.44
N THR A 241 21.83 -2.10 -12.58
CA THR A 241 22.48 -2.76 -13.72
C THR A 241 22.19 -4.26 -13.73
N ASP A 242 22.17 -4.87 -14.91
CA ASP A 242 21.92 -6.31 -15.05
C ASP A 242 22.99 -7.13 -14.32
N GLU A 243 24.23 -6.71 -14.39
CA GLU A 243 25.37 -7.39 -13.76
C GLU A 243 25.19 -7.45 -12.24
N VAL A 244 24.93 -6.33 -11.61
CA VAL A 244 24.76 -6.24 -10.14
C VAL A 244 23.48 -6.93 -9.71
N ALA A 245 22.36 -6.71 -10.38
CA ALA A 245 21.10 -7.38 -10.07
C ALA A 245 21.27 -8.90 -10.11
N ARG A 246 21.89 -9.44 -11.15
CA ARG A 246 22.16 -10.89 -11.29
C ARG A 246 23.15 -11.39 -10.26
N SER A 247 24.14 -10.61 -9.84
CA SER A 247 25.08 -11.00 -8.78
C SER A 247 24.39 -11.21 -7.43
N HIS A 248 23.40 -10.37 -7.08
CA HIS A 248 22.58 -10.55 -5.89
C HIS A 248 21.69 -11.80 -5.99
N VAL A 249 21.06 -12.03 -7.15
CA VAL A 249 20.27 -13.26 -7.37
C VAL A 249 21.12 -14.50 -7.30
N ALA A 250 22.36 -14.48 -7.82
CA ALA A 250 23.28 -15.61 -7.80
C ALA A 250 23.70 -16.04 -6.38
N GLN A 251 23.66 -15.15 -5.38
CA GLN A 251 23.89 -15.52 -3.98
C GLN A 251 22.81 -16.47 -3.44
N VAL A 252 21.66 -16.53 -4.11
CA VAL A 252 20.49 -17.30 -3.73
C VAL A 252 20.32 -18.51 -4.65
N SER A 253 20.42 -18.30 -5.96
CA SER A 253 20.31 -19.33 -6.98
C SER A 253 21.07 -18.90 -8.24
N ALA A 254 22.08 -19.67 -8.60
CA ALA A 254 22.84 -19.48 -9.84
C ALA A 254 21.96 -19.66 -11.08
N THR A 255 21.00 -20.57 -11.02
CA THR A 255 20.05 -20.83 -12.11
C THR A 255 19.10 -19.64 -12.30
N ALA A 256 18.53 -19.13 -11.21
CA ALA A 256 17.65 -17.94 -11.25
C ALA A 256 18.38 -16.69 -11.75
N ALA A 257 19.68 -16.56 -11.48
CA ALA A 257 20.48 -15.43 -11.97
C ALA A 257 20.61 -15.39 -13.49
N ALA A 258 20.46 -16.52 -14.19
CA ALA A 258 20.45 -16.61 -15.64
C ALA A 258 19.04 -16.39 -16.25
N ALA A 259 18.00 -16.43 -15.43
CA ALA A 259 16.62 -16.29 -15.90
C ALA A 259 16.28 -14.84 -16.34
N PRO A 260 15.21 -14.65 -17.12
CA PRO A 260 14.74 -13.33 -17.51
C PRO A 260 14.35 -12.46 -16.31
N ILE A 261 14.91 -11.26 -16.23
CA ILE A 261 14.43 -10.20 -15.33
C ILE A 261 13.46 -9.34 -16.14
N THR A 262 12.17 -9.44 -15.84
CA THR A 262 11.10 -8.81 -16.62
C THR A 262 10.81 -7.37 -16.18
N ALA A 263 11.14 -7.04 -14.94
CA ALA A 263 11.03 -5.68 -14.42
C ALA A 263 12.05 -5.42 -13.30
N LYS A 264 12.45 -4.15 -13.19
CA LYS A 264 13.30 -3.65 -12.10
C LYS A 264 12.71 -2.36 -11.56
N ASN A 265 12.74 -2.19 -10.26
CA ASN A 265 12.30 -0.97 -9.60
C ASN A 265 13.14 -0.70 -8.34
N HIS A 266 13.13 0.55 -7.88
CA HIS A 266 13.75 0.92 -6.62
C HIS A 266 12.81 1.80 -5.79
N TYR A 267 12.97 1.73 -4.49
CA TYR A 267 12.18 2.53 -3.55
C TYR A 267 13.10 3.22 -2.55
N THR A 268 13.05 4.55 -2.52
CA THR A 268 13.54 5.32 -1.39
C THR A 268 12.47 5.27 -0.30
N LEU A 269 12.87 4.83 0.88
CA LEU A 269 11.93 4.56 1.96
C LEU A 269 11.72 5.82 2.79
N HIS A 270 10.45 6.22 2.95
CA HIS A 270 10.04 7.35 3.76
C HIS A 270 9.06 6.88 4.84
N GLN A 271 9.16 7.51 6.00
CA GLN A 271 8.12 7.46 7.02
C GLN A 271 7.73 8.89 7.32
N ARG A 272 6.56 9.29 6.87
CA ARG A 272 6.06 10.66 6.99
C ARG A 272 4.58 10.65 7.29
N CYS A 273 4.07 11.67 7.97
CA CYS A 273 2.65 11.82 8.23
C CYS A 273 2.31 13.32 8.32
N LEU A 274 1.21 13.71 7.72
CA LEU A 274 0.63 15.03 7.91
C LEU A 274 0.22 15.22 9.37
N GLU A 275 0.28 16.45 9.83
CA GLU A 275 -0.26 16.83 11.14
C GLU A 275 -1.79 16.78 11.15
N ARG A 276 -2.41 17.08 10.02
CA ARG A 276 -3.86 17.01 9.80
C ARG A 276 -4.16 16.39 8.45
N PHE A 277 -5.15 15.49 8.39
CA PHE A 277 -5.64 14.93 7.13
C PHE A 277 -6.78 15.75 6.54
N ARG A 278 -7.36 16.67 7.31
CA ARG A 278 -8.32 17.66 6.84
C ARG A 278 -7.76 19.07 6.99
N VAL A 279 -7.88 19.86 5.93
CA VAL A 279 -7.61 21.32 5.91
C VAL A 279 -8.81 21.99 5.25
N ASP A 280 -9.74 22.48 6.07
CA ASP A 280 -11.02 23.05 5.65
C ASP A 280 -11.80 22.12 4.70
N ARG A 281 -11.87 22.45 3.40
CA ARG A 281 -12.57 21.67 2.37
C ARG A 281 -11.68 20.69 1.59
N VAL A 282 -10.44 20.56 2.01
CA VAL A 282 -9.50 19.61 1.41
C VAL A 282 -9.20 18.47 2.38
N VAL A 283 -9.35 17.22 1.92
CA VAL A 283 -9.08 16.03 2.72
C VAL A 283 -8.03 15.15 2.05
N PHE A 284 -6.99 14.80 2.81
CA PHE A 284 -5.89 13.96 2.37
C PHE A 284 -6.08 12.49 2.80
N PHE A 285 -5.66 11.55 1.96
CA PHE A 285 -5.70 10.12 2.27
C PHE A 285 -4.69 9.31 1.44
N GLY A 286 -4.32 8.13 1.94
CA GLY A 286 -3.27 7.32 1.35
C GLY A 286 -1.92 8.03 1.35
N ASP A 287 -1.11 7.81 0.32
CA ASP A 287 0.26 8.32 0.24
C ASP A 287 0.37 9.86 0.22
N SER A 288 -0.70 10.58 -0.06
CA SER A 288 -0.73 12.04 0.08
C SER A 288 -0.73 12.48 1.54
N ALA A 289 -1.31 11.68 2.44
CA ALA A 289 -1.46 11.94 3.86
C ALA A 289 -0.34 11.32 4.71
N HIS A 290 0.08 10.09 4.40
CA HIS A 290 1.11 9.39 5.17
C HIS A 290 1.89 8.38 4.33
N LEU A 291 3.16 8.21 4.67
CA LEU A 291 4.06 7.22 4.08
C LEU A 291 4.64 6.32 5.17
N ASN A 292 4.84 5.07 4.84
CA ASN A 292 5.48 4.09 5.72
C ASN A 292 6.48 3.24 4.93
N SER A 293 7.34 2.52 5.65
CA SER A 293 8.20 1.50 5.05
C SER A 293 7.36 0.44 4.32
N PRO A 294 7.78 -0.06 3.14
CA PRO A 294 7.08 -1.14 2.45
C PRO A 294 7.14 -2.49 3.17
N ALA A 295 7.95 -2.60 4.23
CA ALA A 295 8.11 -3.85 4.99
C ALA A 295 6.78 -4.26 5.64
N GLY A 296 6.23 -5.37 5.14
CA GLY A 296 4.93 -5.89 5.55
C GLY A 296 3.78 -5.58 4.59
N GLY A 297 3.99 -4.78 3.51
CA GLY A 297 2.96 -4.54 2.48
C GLY A 297 1.78 -3.68 2.94
N MET A 298 1.98 -2.74 3.87
CA MET A 298 0.87 -2.05 4.55
C MET A 298 0.41 -0.75 3.85
N GLY A 299 1.24 -0.10 3.02
CA GLY A 299 0.97 1.25 2.48
C GLY A 299 -0.31 1.32 1.66
N MET A 300 -0.39 0.56 0.56
CA MET A 300 -1.59 0.49 -0.29
C MET A 300 -2.83 0.09 0.53
N ASN A 301 -2.70 -0.92 1.37
CA ASN A 301 -3.78 -1.40 2.22
C ASN A 301 -4.30 -0.29 3.16
N SER A 302 -3.39 0.45 3.81
CA SER A 302 -3.77 1.58 4.65
C SER A 302 -4.50 2.66 3.87
N GLY A 303 -4.02 3.00 2.66
CA GLY A 303 -4.69 3.97 1.79
C GLY A 303 -6.10 3.54 1.35
N ILE A 304 -6.32 2.24 1.13
CA ILE A 304 -7.66 1.68 0.87
C ILE A 304 -8.54 1.78 2.13
N HIS A 305 -7.99 1.50 3.32
CA HIS A 305 -8.72 1.69 4.59
C HIS A 305 -9.06 3.16 4.85
N ASP A 306 -8.16 4.10 4.50
CA ASP A 306 -8.45 5.53 4.57
C ASP A 306 -9.62 5.89 3.67
N ALA A 307 -9.59 5.41 2.41
CA ALA A 307 -10.65 5.64 1.43
C ALA A 307 -12.01 5.09 1.93
N TYR A 308 -12.01 3.91 2.56
CA TYR A 308 -13.23 3.34 3.14
C TYR A 308 -13.78 4.20 4.28
N CYS A 309 -12.93 4.57 5.23
CA CYS A 309 -13.31 5.43 6.35
C CYS A 309 -13.82 6.79 5.86
N LEU A 310 -13.12 7.41 4.90
CA LEU A 310 -13.51 8.69 4.31
C LEU A 310 -14.85 8.59 3.58
N ALA A 311 -15.07 7.53 2.80
CA ALA A 311 -16.33 7.32 2.08
C ALA A 311 -17.54 7.27 3.02
N GLN A 312 -17.41 6.61 4.17
CA GLN A 312 -18.48 6.55 5.16
C GLN A 312 -18.81 7.92 5.74
N HIS A 313 -17.79 8.67 6.20
CA HIS A 313 -18.01 10.00 6.78
C HIS A 313 -18.48 11.02 5.74
N MET A 314 -17.91 11.00 4.53
CA MET A 314 -18.31 11.88 3.43
C MET A 314 -19.76 11.62 3.01
N ALA A 315 -20.22 10.37 3.03
CA ALA A 315 -21.59 10.04 2.70
C ALA A 315 -22.60 10.56 3.74
N GLU A 316 -22.22 10.63 5.00
CA GLU A 316 -23.06 11.25 6.04
C GLU A 316 -23.11 12.77 5.86
N VAL A 317 -21.98 13.42 5.61
CA VAL A 317 -21.89 14.86 5.30
C VAL A 317 -22.73 15.18 4.06
N TRP A 318 -22.61 14.39 3.00
CA TRP A 318 -23.42 14.53 1.78
C TRP A 318 -24.92 14.48 2.04
N ARG A 319 -25.37 13.69 3.01
CA ARG A 319 -26.77 13.57 3.43
C ARG A 319 -27.20 14.67 4.40
N GLY A 320 -26.34 15.66 4.67
CA GLY A 320 -26.63 16.83 5.50
C GLY A 320 -26.19 16.73 6.96
N ALA A 321 -25.33 15.75 7.30
CA ALA A 321 -24.69 15.76 8.61
C ALA A 321 -23.62 16.88 8.68
N ASP A 322 -23.26 17.25 9.90
CA ASP A 322 -22.23 18.25 10.16
C ASP A 322 -20.87 17.78 9.63
N ASP A 323 -20.13 18.68 8.96
CA ASP A 323 -18.86 18.35 8.32
C ASP A 323 -17.71 18.09 9.33
N THR A 324 -17.92 18.37 10.62
CA THR A 324 -17.01 17.94 11.69
C THR A 324 -16.83 16.42 11.77
N LEU A 325 -17.69 15.63 11.12
CA LEU A 325 -17.45 14.20 10.92
C LEU A 325 -16.15 13.92 10.14
N LEU A 326 -15.72 14.83 9.28
CA LEU A 326 -14.43 14.70 8.58
C LEU A 326 -13.23 14.95 9.53
N ASP A 327 -13.42 15.66 10.64
CA ASP A 327 -12.39 15.75 11.69
C ASP A 327 -12.28 14.42 12.47
N ARG A 328 -13.40 13.67 12.57
CA ARG A 328 -13.38 12.31 13.12
C ARG A 328 -12.62 11.35 12.18
N TYR A 329 -12.82 11.46 10.87
CA TYR A 329 -12.00 10.77 9.89
C TYR A 329 -10.50 11.07 10.09
N ASP A 330 -10.12 12.36 10.19
CA ASP A 330 -8.74 12.77 10.43
C ASP A 330 -8.18 12.10 11.69
N ARG A 331 -8.86 12.24 12.83
CA ARG A 331 -8.40 11.64 14.10
C ARG A 331 -8.20 10.13 13.98
N ARG A 332 -9.17 9.41 13.43
CA ARG A 332 -9.12 7.97 13.24
C ARG A 332 -7.95 7.54 12.39
N ARG A 333 -7.90 8.04 11.17
CA ARG A 333 -6.92 7.54 10.20
C ARG A 333 -5.51 8.01 10.50
N ARG A 334 -5.35 9.21 11.00
CA ARG A 334 -4.04 9.72 11.42
C ARG A 334 -3.47 8.95 12.61
N THR A 335 -4.29 8.62 13.61
CA THR A 335 -3.87 7.77 14.74
C THR A 335 -3.45 6.39 14.23
N ILE A 336 -4.26 5.73 13.41
CA ILE A 336 -3.91 4.42 12.84
C ILE A 336 -2.63 4.49 11.98
N ALA A 337 -2.47 5.54 11.17
CA ALA A 337 -1.28 5.70 10.35
C ALA A 337 0.00 5.79 11.20
N ARG A 338 -0.01 6.55 12.29
CA ARG A 338 1.15 6.76 13.17
C ARG A 338 1.38 5.57 14.11
N ASP A 339 0.36 5.20 14.87
CA ASP A 339 0.51 4.34 16.03
C ASP A 339 0.49 2.85 15.65
N GLU A 340 -0.12 2.50 14.51
CA GLU A 340 -0.19 1.12 14.04
C GLU A 340 0.66 0.90 12.79
N VAL A 341 0.32 1.54 11.66
CA VAL A 341 0.95 1.24 10.37
C VAL A 341 2.43 1.59 10.36
N GLN A 342 2.79 2.81 10.77
CA GLN A 342 4.20 3.24 10.80
C GLN A 342 5.01 2.48 11.84
N ARG A 343 4.45 2.24 13.03
CA ARG A 343 5.11 1.46 14.10
C ARG A 343 5.42 0.03 13.64
N LEU A 344 4.43 -0.67 13.08
CA LEU A 344 4.58 -2.05 12.61
C LEU A 344 5.54 -2.15 11.42
N SER A 345 5.38 -1.27 10.43
CA SER A 345 6.26 -1.27 9.26
C SER A 345 7.71 -0.93 9.60
N ALA A 346 7.95 -0.03 10.55
CA ALA A 346 9.28 0.28 11.06
C ALA A 346 9.90 -0.91 11.82
N LYS A 347 9.10 -1.59 12.68
CA LYS A 347 9.55 -2.82 13.37
C LYS A 347 9.91 -3.92 12.36
N ASN A 348 9.09 -4.14 11.35
CA ASN A 348 9.36 -5.11 10.29
C ASN A 348 10.61 -4.76 9.48
N TYR A 349 10.79 -3.48 9.15
CA TYR A 349 11.96 -2.97 8.46
C TYR A 349 13.25 -3.24 9.24
N ALA A 350 13.28 -2.85 10.53
CA ALA A 350 14.43 -3.05 11.40
C ALA A 350 14.76 -4.55 11.56
N ARG A 351 13.73 -5.36 11.81
CA ARG A 351 13.86 -6.82 11.97
C ARG A 351 14.47 -7.48 10.73
N HIS A 352 13.92 -7.20 9.57
CA HIS A 352 14.36 -7.86 8.34
C HIS A 352 15.79 -7.48 7.95
N ARG A 353 16.19 -6.23 8.22
CA ARG A 353 17.49 -5.68 7.83
C ARG A 353 18.58 -5.80 8.89
N GLU A 354 18.31 -6.38 10.03
CA GLU A 354 19.33 -6.57 11.07
C GLU A 354 20.46 -7.47 10.55
N THR A 355 21.71 -7.07 10.74
CA THR A 355 22.90 -7.83 10.31
C THR A 355 23.78 -8.27 11.47
N ARG A 356 23.62 -7.65 12.66
CA ARG A 356 24.40 -8.01 13.85
C ARG A 356 23.93 -9.36 14.39
N GLU A 357 24.84 -10.30 14.48
CA GLU A 357 24.55 -11.71 14.84
C GLU A 357 23.81 -11.83 16.19
N ALA A 358 24.28 -11.14 17.23
CA ALA A 358 23.65 -11.18 18.55
C ALA A 358 22.20 -10.65 18.55
N GLU A 359 21.89 -9.62 17.75
CA GLU A 359 20.54 -9.10 17.62
C GLU A 359 19.66 -10.00 16.75
N ARG A 360 20.21 -10.58 15.69
CA ARG A 360 19.52 -11.60 14.90
C ARG A 360 19.13 -12.81 15.75
N ALA A 361 20.02 -13.28 16.63
CA ALA A 361 19.72 -14.40 17.53
C ALA A 361 18.54 -14.07 18.47
N LYS A 362 18.47 -12.85 19.00
CA LYS A 362 17.34 -12.40 19.83
C LYS A 362 16.04 -12.35 19.02
N ILE A 363 16.09 -11.73 17.84
CA ILE A 363 14.92 -11.63 16.93
C ILE A 363 14.46 -13.04 16.55
N TRP A 364 15.37 -13.94 16.23
CA TRP A 364 15.06 -15.32 15.88
C TRP A 364 14.36 -16.06 17.02
N SER A 365 14.88 -15.94 18.24
CA SER A 365 14.25 -16.49 19.45
C SER A 365 12.83 -15.91 19.66
N GLU A 366 12.63 -14.60 19.41
CA GLU A 366 11.30 -13.99 19.48
C GLU A 366 10.34 -14.58 18.42
N LEU A 367 10.82 -14.73 17.17
CA LEU A 367 10.01 -15.30 16.07
C LEU A 367 9.62 -16.75 16.37
N GLN A 368 10.55 -17.56 16.86
CA GLN A 368 10.28 -18.94 17.27
C GLN A 368 9.25 -18.99 18.42
N ALA A 369 9.41 -18.12 19.43
CA ALA A 369 8.47 -18.05 20.54
C ALA A 369 7.06 -17.59 20.10
N ILE A 370 6.96 -16.72 19.06
CA ILE A 370 5.67 -16.34 18.48
C ILE A 370 5.05 -17.54 17.75
N THR A 371 5.80 -18.23 16.91
CA THR A 371 5.25 -19.28 16.05
C THR A 371 4.92 -20.56 16.78
N THR A 372 5.48 -20.78 17.98
CA THR A 372 5.23 -21.97 18.81
C THR A 372 4.10 -21.76 19.83
N ASP A 373 3.71 -20.53 20.15
CA ASP A 373 2.60 -20.20 21.06
C ASP A 373 1.38 -19.78 20.23
N PRO A 374 0.26 -20.55 20.26
CA PRO A 374 -0.92 -20.24 19.46
C PRO A 374 -1.52 -18.85 19.72
N ASN A 375 -1.49 -18.35 20.96
CA ASN A 375 -2.06 -17.04 21.31
C ASN A 375 -1.17 -15.91 20.77
N ARG A 376 0.15 -16.01 20.98
CA ARG A 376 1.11 -15.02 20.44
C ARG A 376 1.13 -15.02 18.92
N HIS A 377 1.00 -16.20 18.31
CA HIS A 377 0.92 -16.36 16.86
C HIS A 377 -0.32 -15.64 16.30
N ARG A 378 -1.49 -15.90 16.89
CA ARG A 378 -2.73 -15.25 16.50
C ARG A 378 -2.65 -13.72 16.70
N ASP A 379 -2.19 -13.26 17.86
CA ASP A 379 -2.04 -11.83 18.14
C ASP A 379 -1.12 -11.13 17.11
N TYR A 380 0.00 -11.75 16.80
CA TYR A 380 0.92 -11.23 15.76
C TYR A 380 0.24 -11.16 14.38
N LEU A 381 -0.53 -12.18 14.02
CA LEU A 381 -1.23 -12.22 12.74
C LEU A 381 -2.41 -11.23 12.67
N LEU A 382 -3.14 -10.99 13.75
CA LEU A 382 -4.16 -9.94 13.82
C LEU A 382 -3.55 -8.56 13.52
N ASP A 383 -2.37 -8.27 14.08
CA ASP A 383 -1.63 -7.03 13.83
C ASP A 383 -1.15 -6.95 12.36
N SER A 384 -0.43 -7.99 11.91
CA SER A 384 0.21 -7.99 10.58
C SER A 384 -0.77 -8.13 9.42
N SER A 385 -2.03 -8.53 9.68
CA SER A 385 -3.13 -8.60 8.71
C SER A 385 -4.01 -7.35 8.70
N MET A 386 -3.65 -6.34 9.51
CA MET A 386 -4.38 -5.08 9.68
C MET A 386 -5.81 -5.23 10.24
N ILE A 387 -6.16 -6.40 10.78
CA ILE A 387 -7.46 -6.64 11.42
C ILE A 387 -7.56 -5.85 12.72
N ARG A 388 -6.51 -5.91 13.57
CA ARG A 388 -6.50 -5.18 14.84
C ARG A 388 -6.54 -3.66 14.65
N SER A 389 -5.84 -3.12 13.66
CA SER A 389 -5.85 -1.68 13.37
C SER A 389 -7.26 -1.20 12.98
N ARG A 390 -8.05 -2.01 12.27
CA ARG A 390 -9.46 -1.71 12.00
C ARG A 390 -10.34 -1.76 13.25
N GLN A 391 -10.09 -2.72 14.15
CA GLN A 391 -10.80 -2.79 15.43
C GLN A 391 -10.49 -1.56 16.28
N ILE A 392 -9.22 -1.14 16.37
CA ILE A 392 -8.81 0.07 17.09
C ILE A 392 -9.45 1.31 16.48
N GLU A 393 -9.45 1.44 15.14
CA GLU A 393 -10.06 2.58 14.43
C GLU A 393 -11.50 2.83 14.89
N GLN A 394 -12.29 1.77 15.07
CA GLN A 394 -13.69 1.87 15.47
C GLN A 394 -13.88 2.41 16.89
N THR A 395 -12.86 2.34 17.75
CA THR A 395 -12.89 2.84 19.13
C THR A 395 -12.49 4.32 19.25
N ILE A 396 -11.99 4.93 18.16
CA ILE A 396 -11.56 6.34 18.16
C ILE A 396 -12.75 7.21 17.76
N ASP A 397 -13.08 8.16 18.63
CA ASP A 397 -14.15 9.16 18.41
C ASP A 397 -13.68 10.37 17.60
#